data_09da29e1d3a585e33bf018e407b32ea4
#
_entry.id   09da29e1d3a585e33bf018e407b32ea4
#
_cell.length_a   1.000
_cell.length_b   1.000
_cell.length_c   1.000
_cell.angle_alpha   90.00
_cell.angle_beta   90.00
_cell.angle_gamma   90.00
#
_symmetry.space_group_name_H-M   'P 1'
#
loop_
_entity.id
_entity.type
_entity.pdbx_description
1 polymer ?
#
loop_
_entity_poly.entity_id
_entity_poly.type
_entity_poly.pdbx_seq_one_letter_code
_entity_poly.pdbx_strand_id
1 'polypeptide(L)'
;MSIDLIKPPTRFVGLHAHSHFSTFDGLGYPADHIDFITSESQGMDAWALTDHGNGNGLAHAHSHAAKLQKQGKNYRQLYGVEFYFVPSLKQWTEDYAAHRQAIKDAKSSAAAEKKAKEKIDIDADDEAGGHVVEDEDETKSIDILKDEWKRRYHLVGIAKNAKGLANLFTLVKKSYKYGFYRYPRIDFDMLKEHGEGLHISTACLGGIYSNRILRGVAHGQSREKIQHELTYLSDRFLDCVGDNFNLELQFNKIDKQHVVNDYLIEHHKLTGIPLM
;
A
#
# COMPACT_ATOMS: atom_id res chain seq x y z
N MET A 1 -33.71 -17.03 -4.14
CA MET A 1 -32.63 -17.27 -3.14
C MET A 1 -32.63 -16.08 -2.20
N SER A 2 -33.00 -16.27 -0.93
CA SER A 2 -32.87 -15.24 0.09
C SER A 2 -31.36 -15.01 0.31
N ILE A 3 -30.91 -13.80 0.08
CA ILE A 3 -29.59 -13.38 0.53
C ILE A 3 -29.71 -13.32 2.04
N ASP A 4 -29.17 -14.32 2.74
CA ASP A 4 -28.95 -14.21 4.17
C ASP A 4 -28.03 -13.01 4.38
N LEU A 5 -28.63 -11.91 4.83
CA LEU A 5 -27.90 -10.71 5.20
C LEU A 5 -26.92 -11.13 6.30
N ILE A 6 -25.63 -11.18 5.95
CA ILE A 6 -24.56 -11.39 6.93
C ILE A 6 -24.76 -10.34 8.01
N LYS A 7 -24.99 -10.76 9.24
CA LYS A 7 -25.07 -9.83 10.37
C LYS A 7 -23.85 -8.93 10.34
N PRO A 8 -24.00 -7.61 10.37
CA PRO A 8 -22.86 -6.71 10.42
C PRO A 8 -22.01 -7.08 11.64
N PRO A 9 -20.68 -6.98 11.55
CA PRO A 9 -19.81 -7.26 12.68
C PRO A 9 -20.20 -6.39 13.87
N THR A 10 -20.24 -6.98 15.05
CA THR A 10 -20.54 -6.25 16.30
C THR A 10 -19.43 -5.29 16.70
N ARG A 11 -18.26 -5.38 16.04
CA ARG A 11 -17.07 -4.58 16.30
C ARG A 11 -16.36 -4.29 14.98
N PHE A 12 -16.00 -3.04 14.78
CA PHE A 12 -15.16 -2.60 13.66
C PHE A 12 -13.82 -2.07 14.18
N VAL A 13 -12.73 -2.37 13.48
CA VAL A 13 -11.38 -1.86 13.75
C VAL A 13 -10.81 -1.35 12.43
N GLY A 14 -10.48 -0.06 12.35
CA GLY A 14 -9.79 0.50 11.20
C GLY A 14 -8.33 0.02 11.17
N LEU A 15 -7.94 -0.68 10.11
CA LEU A 15 -6.62 -1.30 9.99
C LEU A 15 -5.71 -0.61 8.98
N HIS A 16 -6.22 0.38 8.23
CA HIS A 16 -5.47 1.16 7.26
C HIS A 16 -5.91 2.62 7.36
N ALA A 17 -5.03 3.46 7.91
CA ALA A 17 -5.35 4.88 8.10
C ALA A 17 -4.08 5.74 8.22
N HIS A 18 -4.20 6.98 7.76
CA HIS A 18 -3.13 7.96 7.68
C HIS A 18 -3.37 9.16 8.57
N SER A 19 -2.32 9.68 9.18
CA SER A 19 -2.27 10.96 9.86
C SER A 19 -1.53 12.00 9.01
N HIS A 20 -1.41 13.23 9.51
CA HIS A 20 -0.63 14.27 8.85
C HIS A 20 0.87 13.92 8.63
N PHE A 21 1.37 12.82 9.24
CA PHE A 21 2.71 12.30 8.94
C PHE A 21 2.79 11.59 7.58
N SER A 22 1.66 11.29 6.94
CA SER A 22 1.54 10.97 5.53
C SER A 22 1.38 12.28 4.74
N THR A 23 2.51 12.93 4.43
CA THR A 23 2.54 14.25 3.79
C THR A 23 1.73 14.25 2.49
N PHE A 24 0.82 15.25 2.35
CA PHE A 24 -0.13 15.44 1.25
C PHE A 24 -1.26 14.42 1.14
N ASP A 25 -1.35 13.46 2.06
CA ASP A 25 -2.40 12.43 2.05
C ASP A 25 -3.24 12.43 3.32
N GLY A 26 -2.60 12.34 4.49
CA GLY A 26 -3.29 12.32 5.78
C GLY A 26 -3.54 13.70 6.37
N LEU A 27 -4.67 13.86 7.08
CA LEU A 27 -5.02 15.05 7.85
C LEU A 27 -5.07 14.73 9.34
N GLY A 28 -4.88 15.74 10.19
CA GLY A 28 -5.01 15.64 11.65
C GLY A 28 -3.88 14.87 12.35
N TYR A 29 -3.76 15.13 13.62
CA TYR A 29 -2.78 14.41 14.45
C TYR A 29 -3.31 13.03 14.84
N PRO A 30 -2.42 12.06 15.13
CA PRO A 30 -2.86 10.74 15.62
C PRO A 30 -3.79 10.81 16.83
N ALA A 31 -3.59 11.79 17.74
CA ALA A 31 -4.46 12.00 18.89
C ALA A 31 -5.89 12.39 18.48
N ASP A 32 -6.05 13.27 17.49
CA ASP A 32 -7.37 13.71 17.02
C ASP A 32 -8.15 12.52 16.41
N HIS A 33 -7.47 11.68 15.64
CA HIS A 33 -8.07 10.45 15.10
C HIS A 33 -8.52 9.49 16.21
N ILE A 34 -7.65 9.28 17.21
CA ILE A 34 -7.96 8.38 18.33
C ILE A 34 -9.16 8.92 19.14
N ASP A 35 -9.21 10.22 19.42
CA ASP A 35 -10.33 10.83 20.13
C ASP A 35 -11.63 10.73 19.32
N PHE A 36 -11.58 10.92 18.01
CA PHE A 36 -12.74 10.77 17.14
C PHE A 36 -13.27 9.33 17.14
N ILE A 37 -12.41 8.33 16.89
CA ILE A 37 -12.85 6.93 16.79
C ILE A 37 -13.30 6.34 18.14
N THR A 38 -12.77 6.85 19.26
CA THR A 38 -13.16 6.42 20.61
C THR A 38 -14.34 7.22 21.18
N SER A 39 -14.89 8.19 20.41
CA SER A 39 -16.07 8.94 20.78
C SER A 39 -17.30 8.03 20.87
N GLU A 40 -18.32 8.48 21.62
CA GLU A 40 -19.58 7.72 21.78
C GLU A 40 -20.26 7.41 20.44
N SER A 41 -20.11 8.32 19.46
CA SER A 41 -20.72 8.15 18.12
C SER A 41 -20.07 7.08 17.28
N GLN A 42 -18.77 6.80 17.47
CA GLN A 42 -18.00 5.82 16.69
C GLN A 42 -17.79 4.50 17.47
N GLY A 43 -17.49 4.59 18.76
CA GLY A 43 -17.38 3.46 19.67
C GLY A 43 -16.30 2.43 19.33
N MET A 44 -15.27 2.81 18.56
CA MET A 44 -14.14 1.93 18.26
C MET A 44 -13.18 1.84 19.46
N ASP A 45 -12.70 0.63 19.73
CA ASP A 45 -11.78 0.35 20.83
C ASP A 45 -10.37 -0.01 20.38
N ALA A 46 -10.13 -0.01 19.06
CA ALA A 46 -8.81 -0.23 18.45
C ALA A 46 -8.70 0.45 17.10
N TRP A 47 -7.48 0.80 16.71
CA TRP A 47 -7.17 1.42 15.42
C TRP A 47 -5.71 1.20 15.05
N ALA A 48 -5.42 1.02 13.76
CA ALA A 48 -4.07 0.95 13.23
C ALA A 48 -3.71 2.29 12.56
N LEU A 49 -2.60 2.89 13.00
CA LEU A 49 -1.96 3.96 12.26
C LEU A 49 -0.94 3.36 11.30
N THR A 50 -1.06 3.71 10.01
CA THR A 50 -0.28 3.12 8.92
C THR A 50 0.22 4.19 7.95
N ASP A 51 0.91 5.22 8.46
CA ASP A 51 1.44 6.31 7.66
C ASP A 51 2.39 5.82 6.56
N HIS A 52 2.46 6.53 5.43
CA HIS A 52 3.25 6.18 4.26
C HIS A 52 4.76 6.17 4.53
N GLY A 53 5.38 5.01 4.41
CA GLY A 53 6.82 4.80 4.41
C GLY A 53 7.53 5.20 5.69
N ASN A 54 6.82 5.58 6.74
CA ASN A 54 7.42 6.03 8.00
C ASN A 54 6.59 5.64 9.23
N GLY A 55 7.21 5.69 10.40
CA GLY A 55 6.56 5.43 11.69
C GLY A 55 6.54 6.66 12.61
N ASN A 56 6.63 7.88 12.08
CA ASN A 56 6.77 9.10 12.89
C ASN A 56 5.53 9.36 13.77
N GLY A 57 4.33 9.04 13.27
CA GLY A 57 3.08 9.18 14.01
C GLY A 57 2.92 8.19 15.17
N LEU A 58 3.63 7.04 15.12
CA LEU A 58 3.41 5.93 16.07
C LEU A 58 3.71 6.30 17.53
N ALA A 59 4.75 7.11 17.77
CA ALA A 59 5.07 7.57 19.12
C ALA A 59 3.98 8.49 19.71
N HIS A 60 3.39 9.35 18.87
CA HIS A 60 2.27 10.22 19.26
C HIS A 60 1.02 9.40 19.56
N ALA A 61 0.67 8.44 18.68
CA ALA A 61 -0.44 7.53 18.90
C ALA A 61 -0.27 6.71 20.18
N HIS A 62 0.93 6.16 20.43
CA HIS A 62 1.24 5.41 21.64
C HIS A 62 1.06 6.26 22.91
N SER A 63 1.63 7.47 22.91
CA SER A 63 1.54 8.39 24.06
C SER A 63 0.08 8.74 24.38
N HIS A 64 -0.73 8.99 23.37
CA HIS A 64 -2.14 9.31 23.55
C HIS A 64 -2.95 8.09 24.03
N ALA A 65 -2.73 6.92 23.43
CA ALA A 65 -3.33 5.67 23.86
C ALA A 65 -3.05 5.37 25.36
N ALA A 66 -1.80 5.57 25.79
CA ALA A 66 -1.41 5.38 27.17
C ALA A 66 -2.15 6.33 28.15
N LYS A 67 -2.46 7.57 27.71
CA LYS A 67 -3.28 8.52 28.51
C LYS A 67 -4.72 8.01 28.63
N LEU A 68 -5.32 7.53 27.53
CA LEU A 68 -6.68 6.99 27.55
C LEU A 68 -6.79 5.76 28.46
N GLN A 69 -5.80 4.86 28.40
CA GLN A 69 -5.75 3.66 29.26
C GLN A 69 -5.63 4.05 30.74
N LYS A 70 -4.82 5.06 31.09
CA LYS A 70 -4.74 5.58 32.48
C LYS A 70 -6.06 6.19 32.95
N GLN A 71 -6.90 6.68 32.03
CA GLN A 71 -8.25 7.17 32.33
C GLN A 71 -9.31 6.05 32.41
N GLY A 72 -8.89 4.78 32.29
CA GLY A 72 -9.77 3.63 32.32
C GLY A 72 -10.50 3.32 31.02
N LYS A 73 -10.16 3.99 29.91
CA LYS A 73 -10.73 3.67 28.58
C LYS A 73 -10.10 2.38 28.03
N ASN A 74 -10.95 1.48 27.55
CA ASN A 74 -10.50 0.27 26.87
C ASN A 74 -10.18 0.60 25.41
N TYR A 75 -8.95 1.03 25.16
CA TYR A 75 -8.47 1.35 23.83
C TYR A 75 -7.13 0.67 23.54
N ARG A 76 -6.99 0.09 22.34
CA ARG A 76 -5.78 -0.57 21.87
C ARG A 76 -5.26 0.07 20.59
N GLN A 77 -4.06 0.66 20.66
CA GLN A 77 -3.33 1.13 19.49
C GLN A 77 -2.67 -0.04 18.77
N LEU A 78 -2.88 -0.14 17.45
CA LEU A 78 -2.16 -1.03 16.56
C LEU A 78 -1.11 -0.21 15.80
N TYR A 79 0.09 -0.79 15.65
CA TYR A 79 1.25 -0.10 15.07
C TYR A 79 1.53 -0.67 13.69
N GLY A 80 1.46 0.18 12.67
CA GLY A 80 1.67 -0.22 11.29
C GLY A 80 2.40 0.83 10.47
N VAL A 81 2.69 0.47 9.24
CA VAL A 81 3.23 1.35 8.19
C VAL A 81 2.65 0.90 6.86
N GLU A 82 2.21 1.83 6.03
CA GLU A 82 1.97 1.55 4.63
C GLU A 82 3.28 1.74 3.87
N PHE A 83 3.93 0.63 3.56
CA PHE A 83 5.19 0.61 2.84
C PHE A 83 5.00 0.91 1.35
N TYR A 84 5.98 1.56 0.75
CA TYR A 84 6.19 1.48 -0.68
C TYR A 84 6.91 0.17 -1.00
N PHE A 85 6.40 -0.57 -1.95
CA PHE A 85 6.84 -1.93 -2.26
C PHE A 85 7.18 -2.08 -3.75
N VAL A 86 8.21 -2.86 -4.04
CA VAL A 86 8.53 -3.38 -5.37
C VAL A 86 8.85 -4.88 -5.26
N PRO A 87 8.60 -5.69 -6.29
CA PRO A 87 8.90 -7.13 -6.22
C PRO A 87 10.39 -7.44 -5.98
N SER A 88 11.30 -6.61 -6.50
CA SER A 88 12.75 -6.76 -6.33
C SER A 88 13.44 -5.39 -6.48
N LEU A 89 14.16 -4.97 -5.47
CA LEU A 89 15.00 -3.76 -5.52
C LEU A 89 16.19 -3.92 -6.46
N LYS A 90 16.72 -5.13 -6.59
CA LYS A 90 17.77 -5.43 -7.55
C LYS A 90 17.30 -5.17 -8.97
N GLN A 91 16.18 -5.78 -9.37
CA GLN A 91 15.60 -5.57 -10.69
C GLN A 91 15.24 -4.10 -10.93
N TRP A 92 14.62 -3.46 -9.94
CA TRP A 92 14.30 -2.04 -10.00
C TRP A 92 15.55 -1.18 -10.25
N THR A 93 16.68 -1.49 -9.61
CA THR A 93 17.94 -0.74 -9.77
C THR A 93 18.52 -0.93 -11.18
N GLU A 94 18.45 -2.15 -11.72
CA GLU A 94 18.89 -2.47 -13.07
C GLU A 94 18.04 -1.73 -14.11
N ASP A 95 16.72 -1.77 -13.97
CA ASP A 95 15.77 -1.08 -14.87
C ASP A 95 15.98 0.44 -14.84
N TYR A 96 16.18 1.01 -13.64
CA TYR A 96 16.47 2.45 -13.48
C TYR A 96 17.80 2.84 -14.13
N ALA A 97 18.84 2.03 -13.97
CA ALA A 97 20.14 2.26 -14.61
C ALA A 97 20.03 2.22 -16.15
N ALA A 98 19.33 1.22 -16.68
CA ALA A 98 19.04 1.11 -18.10
C ALA A 98 18.27 2.32 -18.65
N HIS A 99 17.24 2.78 -17.93
CA HIS A 99 16.49 3.97 -18.29
C HIS A 99 17.37 5.23 -18.30
N ARG A 100 18.21 5.42 -17.28
CA ARG A 100 19.16 6.55 -17.25
C ARG A 100 20.16 6.52 -18.40
N GLN A 101 20.63 5.33 -18.78
CA GLN A 101 21.51 5.19 -19.93
C GLN A 101 20.80 5.54 -21.23
N ALA A 102 19.58 5.04 -21.43
CA ALA A 102 18.77 5.37 -22.60
C ALA A 102 18.52 6.89 -22.76
N ILE A 103 18.29 7.60 -21.64
CA ILE A 103 18.18 9.08 -21.66
C ILE A 103 19.49 9.76 -22.07
N LYS A 104 20.64 9.26 -21.58
CA LYS A 104 21.95 9.82 -21.98
C LYS A 104 22.20 9.62 -23.46
N ASP A 105 21.92 8.42 -23.97
CA ASP A 105 22.09 8.08 -25.37
C ASP A 105 21.17 8.91 -26.28
N ALA A 106 19.92 9.11 -25.85
CA ALA A 106 18.97 9.97 -26.54
C ALA A 106 19.38 11.46 -26.54
N LYS A 107 20.01 11.95 -25.47
CA LYS A 107 20.53 13.33 -25.40
C LYS A 107 21.77 13.55 -26.26
N SER A 108 22.56 12.52 -26.50
CA SER A 108 23.74 12.60 -27.33
C SER A 108 23.44 12.62 -28.83
N SER A 109 22.22 12.25 -29.23
CA SER A 109 21.77 12.34 -30.62
C SER A 109 21.01 13.63 -30.86
N ALA A 110 21.46 14.47 -31.82
CA ALA A 110 20.90 15.78 -32.10
C ALA A 110 19.41 15.82 -32.48
N ALA A 111 18.82 14.66 -32.84
CA ALA A 111 17.40 14.51 -33.15
C ALA A 111 16.50 14.37 -31.91
N ALA A 112 17.07 14.20 -30.73
CA ALA A 112 16.32 13.83 -29.51
C ALA A 112 16.16 14.98 -28.49
N GLU A 113 16.85 16.13 -28.69
CA GLU A 113 16.77 17.28 -27.77
C GLU A 113 15.34 17.80 -27.57
N LYS A 114 14.52 17.76 -28.60
CA LYS A 114 13.13 18.22 -28.52
C LYS A 114 12.24 17.25 -27.73
N LYS A 115 12.44 15.96 -27.93
CA LYS A 115 11.71 14.91 -27.18
C LYS A 115 12.22 14.74 -25.74
N ALA A 116 13.49 15.06 -25.47
CA ALA A 116 14.04 15.00 -24.13
C ALA A 116 13.52 16.13 -23.22
N LYS A 117 13.25 17.32 -23.76
CA LYS A 117 12.65 18.44 -23.03
C LYS A 117 11.21 18.14 -22.62
N GLU A 118 10.39 17.58 -23.51
CA GLU A 118 9.01 17.18 -23.18
C GLU A 118 8.95 16.08 -22.11
N LYS A 119 9.94 15.20 -22.04
CA LYS A 119 10.00 14.16 -20.99
C LYS A 119 10.52 14.67 -19.64
N ILE A 120 11.32 15.73 -19.62
CA ILE A 120 11.79 16.35 -18.38
C ILE A 120 10.66 17.08 -17.67
N ASP A 121 9.73 17.70 -18.41
CA ASP A 121 8.54 18.34 -17.84
C ASP A 121 7.58 17.32 -17.18
N ILE A 122 7.50 16.08 -17.70
CA ILE A 122 6.69 15.02 -17.10
C ILE A 122 7.28 14.53 -15.75
N ASP A 123 8.61 14.59 -15.61
CA ASP A 123 9.25 14.21 -14.33
C ASP A 123 9.09 15.28 -13.22
N ALA A 124 8.73 16.52 -13.59
CA ALA A 124 8.44 17.59 -12.64
C ALA A 124 7.03 17.48 -12.02
N ASP A 125 6.07 16.95 -12.77
CA ASP A 125 4.68 16.78 -12.30
C ASP A 125 4.49 15.59 -11.32
N ASP A 126 5.46 14.67 -11.22
CA ASP A 126 5.43 13.53 -10.29
C ASP A 126 5.84 13.92 -8.84
N GLU A 127 6.18 15.20 -8.59
CA GLU A 127 6.48 15.69 -7.23
C GLU A 127 5.23 15.96 -6.38
N ALA A 128 4.08 16.07 -7.00
CA ALA A 128 2.80 16.11 -6.27
C ALA A 128 2.47 14.68 -5.86
N GLY A 129 2.66 14.38 -4.60
CA GLY A 129 2.42 13.09 -3.97
C GLY A 129 1.17 12.41 -4.49
N GLY A 130 1.39 11.30 -5.15
CA GLY A 130 0.49 10.32 -5.67
C GLY A 130 -0.93 10.27 -5.20
N HIS A 131 -1.68 11.29 -5.34
CA HIS A 131 -3.10 11.22 -5.45
C HIS A 131 -3.43 11.20 -6.93
N VAL A 132 -3.96 10.08 -7.36
CA VAL A 132 -4.92 10.12 -8.43
C VAL A 132 -6.12 10.86 -7.84
N VAL A 133 -5.99 12.15 -7.75
CA VAL A 133 -7.14 13.00 -7.60
C VAL A 133 -7.66 13.19 -9.00
N GLU A 134 -8.78 12.60 -9.15
CA GLU A 134 -9.89 13.17 -9.86
C GLU A 134 -9.58 13.80 -11.21
N ASP A 135 -10.18 13.16 -12.15
CA ASP A 135 -10.98 13.79 -13.14
C ASP A 135 -10.52 13.86 -14.57
N GLU A 136 -11.48 13.48 -15.33
CA GLU A 136 -11.85 13.90 -16.67
C GLU A 136 -11.06 13.36 -17.86
N ASP A 137 -10.14 12.40 -17.69
CA ASP A 137 -9.80 11.52 -18.80
C ASP A 137 -9.34 10.17 -18.29
N GLU A 138 -10.28 9.34 -17.82
CA GLU A 138 -10.02 7.99 -17.26
C GLU A 138 -9.19 7.09 -18.19
N THR A 139 -9.11 7.44 -19.47
CA THR A 139 -8.34 6.69 -20.45
C THR A 139 -6.88 7.16 -20.58
N LYS A 140 -6.56 8.41 -20.24
CA LYS A 140 -5.18 8.94 -20.33
C LYS A 140 -4.35 8.73 -19.06
N SER A 141 -4.98 8.61 -17.90
CA SER A 141 -4.30 8.46 -16.61
C SER A 141 -3.74 7.05 -16.36
N ILE A 142 -4.04 6.08 -17.22
CA ILE A 142 -3.58 4.70 -17.07
C ILE A 142 -2.59 4.36 -18.17
N ASP A 143 -1.56 5.15 -18.34
CA ASP A 143 -0.34 4.63 -18.96
C ASP A 143 0.44 3.81 -17.92
N ILE A 144 -0.28 2.85 -17.36
CA ILE A 144 0.18 1.86 -16.38
C ILE A 144 1.40 1.08 -16.91
N LEU A 145 1.77 1.27 -18.16
CA LEU A 145 2.72 0.42 -18.87
C LEU A 145 4.07 1.05 -19.13
N LYS A 146 4.14 2.38 -19.17
CA LYS A 146 5.35 2.99 -19.74
C LYS A 146 6.58 2.93 -18.86
N ASP A 147 6.46 2.95 -17.54
CA ASP A 147 7.65 2.99 -16.71
C ASP A 147 7.50 2.13 -15.45
N GLU A 148 7.56 0.78 -15.58
CA GLU A 148 7.50 -0.12 -14.42
C GLU A 148 8.57 0.19 -13.36
N TRP A 149 9.71 0.73 -13.74
CA TRP A 149 10.75 1.14 -12.81
C TRP A 149 10.34 2.32 -11.91
N LYS A 150 9.40 3.17 -12.31
CA LYS A 150 8.83 4.24 -11.47
C LYS A 150 7.85 3.70 -10.44
N ARG A 151 7.35 2.49 -10.61
CA ARG A 151 6.33 1.93 -9.76
C ARG A 151 6.80 1.78 -8.32
N ARG A 152 5.92 2.14 -7.45
CA ARG A 152 5.94 1.87 -6.04
C ARG A 152 4.54 1.43 -5.65
N TYR A 153 4.41 0.18 -5.28
CA TYR A 153 3.13 -0.35 -4.85
C TYR A 153 2.97 -0.10 -3.36
N HIS A 154 1.74 0.04 -2.91
CA HIS A 154 1.43 0.14 -1.50
C HIS A 154 1.31 -1.26 -0.88
N LEU A 155 1.75 -1.39 0.37
CA LEU A 155 1.68 -2.63 1.13
C LEU A 155 1.55 -2.29 2.62
N VAL A 156 0.45 -2.66 3.25
CA VAL A 156 0.25 -2.38 4.67
C VAL A 156 0.89 -3.47 5.52
N GLY A 157 1.71 -3.06 6.47
CA GLY A 157 2.29 -3.94 7.49
C GLY A 157 1.91 -3.48 8.89
N ILE A 158 1.37 -4.41 9.71
CA ILE A 158 0.96 -4.15 11.09
C ILE A 158 1.70 -5.10 12.03
N ALA A 159 2.26 -4.56 13.10
CA ALA A 159 2.95 -5.36 14.11
C ALA A 159 1.95 -6.13 14.98
N LYS A 160 2.10 -7.46 15.05
CA LYS A 160 1.29 -8.35 15.90
C LYS A 160 1.85 -8.50 17.33
N ASN A 161 3.16 -8.28 17.48
CA ASN A 161 3.87 -8.46 18.74
C ASN A 161 5.15 -7.60 18.77
N ALA A 162 5.92 -7.68 19.85
CA ALA A 162 7.17 -6.90 20.01
C ALA A 162 8.21 -7.24 18.93
N LYS A 163 8.32 -8.49 18.48
CA LYS A 163 9.22 -8.87 17.38
C LYS A 163 8.79 -8.21 16.07
N GLY A 164 7.48 -8.24 15.75
CA GLY A 164 6.92 -7.57 14.59
C GLY A 164 7.14 -6.06 14.62
N LEU A 165 7.01 -5.42 15.78
CA LEU A 165 7.28 -3.98 15.91
C LEU A 165 8.76 -3.66 15.65
N ALA A 166 9.69 -4.46 16.15
CA ALA A 166 11.12 -4.32 15.87
C ALA A 166 11.42 -4.52 14.37
N ASN A 167 10.78 -5.51 13.75
CA ASN A 167 10.90 -5.78 12.31
C ASN A 167 10.29 -4.66 11.47
N LEU A 168 9.14 -4.10 11.88
CA LEU A 168 8.51 -2.95 11.23
C LEU A 168 9.50 -1.77 11.13
N PHE A 169 10.12 -1.37 12.25
CA PHE A 169 11.13 -0.31 12.25
C PHE A 169 12.39 -0.67 11.47
N THR A 170 12.77 -1.96 11.46
CA THR A 170 13.90 -2.44 10.66
C THR A 170 13.61 -2.32 9.18
N LEU A 171 12.40 -2.66 8.72
CA LEU A 171 11.96 -2.48 7.34
C LEU A 171 11.94 -1.01 6.95
N VAL A 172 11.39 -0.12 7.80
CA VAL A 172 11.45 1.34 7.59
C VAL A 172 12.91 1.78 7.42
N LYS A 173 13.80 1.43 8.35
CA LYS A 173 15.23 1.76 8.25
C LYS A 173 15.87 1.25 6.96
N LYS A 174 15.62 -0.01 6.58
CA LYS A 174 16.18 -0.61 5.37
C LYS A 174 15.63 0.02 4.11
N SER A 175 14.35 0.39 4.07
CA SER A 175 13.74 1.06 2.92
C SER A 175 14.41 2.40 2.61
N TYR A 176 14.73 3.19 3.63
CA TYR A 176 15.48 4.44 3.47
C TYR A 176 16.94 4.21 3.10
N LYS A 177 17.57 3.17 3.65
CA LYS A 177 18.99 2.93 3.40
C LYS A 177 19.30 2.31 2.04
N TYR A 178 18.44 1.39 1.57
CA TYR A 178 18.73 0.57 0.41
C TYR A 178 17.70 0.72 -0.72
N GLY A 179 16.48 1.12 -0.41
CA GLY A 179 15.37 1.22 -1.37
C GLY A 179 14.94 2.64 -1.69
N PHE A 180 15.70 3.66 -1.27
CA PHE A 180 15.29 5.05 -1.42
C PHE A 180 15.61 5.59 -2.82
N TYR A 181 14.55 5.96 -3.50
CA TYR A 181 14.58 6.88 -4.65
C TYR A 181 13.27 7.66 -4.65
N ARG A 182 13.30 8.92 -4.28
CA ARG A 182 12.13 9.77 -3.96
C ARG A 182 11.26 9.21 -2.82
N TYR A 183 11.04 7.88 -2.81
CA TYR A 183 10.26 7.14 -1.80
C TYR A 183 11.05 5.93 -1.28
N PRO A 184 10.91 5.59 0.01
CA PRO A 184 11.60 4.47 0.64
C PRO A 184 10.88 3.15 0.32
N ARG A 185 11.49 2.28 -0.50
CA ARG A 185 10.89 1.01 -0.94
C ARG A 185 11.43 -0.18 -0.16
N ILE A 186 10.56 -1.15 0.05
CA ILE A 186 10.93 -2.51 0.45
C ILE A 186 10.64 -3.48 -0.70
N ASP A 187 11.17 -4.69 -0.61
CA ASP A 187 10.90 -5.79 -1.54
C ASP A 187 10.65 -7.11 -0.83
N PHE A 188 10.43 -8.17 -1.61
CA PHE A 188 10.22 -9.51 -1.07
C PHE A 188 11.41 -10.02 -0.26
N ASP A 189 12.65 -9.72 -0.65
CA ASP A 189 13.84 -10.18 0.07
C ASP A 189 13.89 -9.55 1.48
N MET A 190 13.64 -8.25 1.59
CA MET A 190 13.54 -7.58 2.89
C MET A 190 12.36 -8.12 3.72
N LEU A 191 11.22 -8.37 3.08
CA LEU A 191 10.05 -8.90 3.77
C LEU A 191 10.28 -10.34 4.24
N LYS A 192 10.97 -11.17 3.46
CA LYS A 192 11.37 -12.53 3.87
C LYS A 192 12.29 -12.53 5.09
N GLU A 193 13.21 -11.58 5.15
CA GLU A 193 14.16 -11.46 6.27
C GLU A 193 13.50 -10.89 7.54
N HIS A 194 12.52 -9.98 7.39
CA HIS A 194 11.96 -9.20 8.50
C HIS A 194 10.43 -9.24 8.60
N GLY A 195 9.77 -10.21 7.96
CA GLY A 195 8.31 -10.35 8.00
C GLY A 195 7.77 -11.01 9.28
N GLU A 196 8.63 -11.67 10.06
CA GLU A 196 8.21 -12.34 11.29
C GLU A 196 7.51 -11.39 12.26
N GLY A 197 6.32 -11.77 12.72
CA GLY A 197 5.51 -11.00 13.66
C GLY A 197 4.78 -9.81 13.02
N LEU A 198 4.82 -9.69 11.69
CA LEU A 198 4.01 -8.74 10.92
C LEU A 198 2.76 -9.41 10.38
N HIS A 199 1.71 -8.63 10.27
CA HIS A 199 0.52 -8.89 9.47
C HIS A 199 0.61 -8.01 8.24
N ILE A 200 0.46 -8.58 7.05
CA ILE A 200 0.57 -7.88 5.77
C ILE A 200 -0.76 -7.90 5.04
N SER A 201 -1.16 -6.78 4.43
CA SER A 201 -2.31 -6.71 3.54
C SER A 201 -1.99 -6.10 2.18
N THR A 202 -2.88 -6.34 1.22
CA THR A 202 -2.74 -5.92 -0.18
C THR A 202 -2.87 -4.41 -0.39
N ALA A 203 -3.18 -3.66 0.65
CA ALA A 203 -3.40 -2.22 0.64
C ALA A 203 -4.53 -1.75 -0.30
N CYS A 204 -4.49 -0.47 -0.71
CA CYS A 204 -5.50 0.23 -1.48
C CYS A 204 -5.37 0.02 -3.01
N LEU A 205 -5.98 0.90 -3.81
CA LEU A 205 -5.82 0.95 -5.28
C LEU A 205 -4.35 1.12 -5.71
N GLY A 206 -3.50 1.70 -4.84
CA GLY A 206 -2.06 1.79 -5.05
C GLY A 206 -1.30 0.46 -4.86
N GLY A 207 -1.96 -0.59 -4.36
CA GLY A 207 -1.36 -1.89 -4.09
C GLY A 207 -1.00 -2.69 -5.35
N ILE A 208 -0.10 -3.67 -5.20
CA ILE A 208 0.35 -4.51 -6.31
C ILE A 208 -0.78 -5.38 -6.87
N TYR A 209 -1.71 -5.86 -6.03
CA TYR A 209 -2.88 -6.63 -6.45
C TYR A 209 -3.81 -5.79 -7.32
N SER A 210 -4.17 -4.61 -6.83
CA SER A 210 -5.00 -3.66 -7.59
C SER A 210 -4.40 -3.34 -8.95
N ASN A 211 -3.08 -3.11 -8.99
CA ASN A 211 -2.38 -2.85 -10.25
C ASN A 211 -2.45 -4.04 -11.21
N ARG A 212 -2.22 -5.29 -10.74
CA ARG A 212 -2.30 -6.48 -11.60
C ARG A 212 -3.70 -6.70 -12.16
N ILE A 213 -4.73 -6.54 -11.32
CA ILE A 213 -6.13 -6.65 -11.71
C ILE A 213 -6.48 -5.61 -12.76
N LEU A 214 -6.29 -4.32 -12.45
CA LEU A 214 -6.70 -3.24 -13.34
C LEU A 214 -5.93 -3.25 -14.66
N ARG A 215 -4.63 -3.57 -14.62
CA ARG A 215 -3.83 -3.75 -15.83
C ARG A 215 -4.32 -4.93 -16.67
N GLY A 216 -4.57 -6.07 -16.05
CA GLY A 216 -5.10 -7.24 -16.74
C GLY A 216 -6.44 -6.95 -17.43
N VAL A 217 -7.35 -6.30 -16.73
CA VAL A 217 -8.65 -5.87 -17.28
C VAL A 217 -8.48 -4.89 -18.44
N ALA A 218 -7.63 -3.87 -18.28
CA ALA A 218 -7.37 -2.87 -19.33
C ALA A 218 -6.76 -3.49 -20.60
N HIS A 219 -6.02 -4.60 -20.47
CA HIS A 219 -5.45 -5.33 -21.60
C HIS A 219 -6.33 -6.47 -22.13
N GLY A 220 -7.55 -6.59 -21.65
CA GLY A 220 -8.46 -7.68 -22.08
C GLY A 220 -7.95 -9.07 -21.72
N GLN A 221 -7.13 -9.20 -20.69
CA GLN A 221 -6.70 -10.52 -20.21
C GLN A 221 -7.90 -11.28 -19.65
N SER A 222 -7.89 -12.61 -19.81
CA SER A 222 -8.93 -13.44 -19.21
C SER A 222 -8.86 -13.39 -17.67
N ARG A 223 -10.01 -13.61 -17.04
CA ARG A 223 -10.12 -13.61 -15.58
C ARG A 223 -9.20 -14.67 -14.95
N GLU A 224 -9.12 -15.85 -15.56
CA GLU A 224 -8.26 -16.95 -15.12
C GLU A 224 -6.78 -16.55 -15.14
N LYS A 225 -6.36 -15.82 -16.18
CA LYS A 225 -4.98 -15.36 -16.30
C LYS A 225 -4.64 -14.35 -15.18
N ILE A 226 -5.54 -13.41 -14.90
CA ILE A 226 -5.37 -12.47 -13.81
C ILE A 226 -5.30 -13.22 -12.48
N GLN A 227 -6.21 -14.15 -12.21
CA GLN A 227 -6.20 -14.94 -10.98
C GLN A 227 -4.91 -15.77 -10.82
N HIS A 228 -4.36 -16.29 -11.91
CA HIS A 228 -3.07 -16.99 -11.88
C HIS A 228 -1.92 -16.04 -11.46
N GLU A 229 -1.89 -14.80 -11.98
CA GLU A 229 -0.90 -13.79 -11.54
C GLU A 229 -1.07 -13.43 -10.06
N LEU A 230 -2.31 -13.32 -9.57
CA LEU A 230 -2.57 -13.07 -8.14
C LEU A 230 -2.12 -14.26 -7.27
N THR A 231 -2.34 -15.50 -7.72
CA THR A 231 -1.87 -16.70 -7.01
C THR A 231 -0.35 -16.70 -6.88
N TYR A 232 0.37 -16.39 -7.95
CA TYR A 232 1.83 -16.27 -7.91
C TYR A 232 2.30 -15.23 -6.88
N LEU A 233 1.62 -14.07 -6.80
CA LEU A 233 1.93 -13.06 -5.78
C LEU A 233 1.62 -13.56 -4.37
N SER A 234 0.49 -14.24 -4.20
CA SER A 234 0.06 -14.80 -2.93
C SER A 234 1.07 -15.79 -2.38
N ASP A 235 1.56 -16.71 -3.21
CA ASP A 235 2.57 -17.70 -2.82
C ASP A 235 3.84 -17.01 -2.29
N ARG A 236 4.25 -15.92 -2.92
CA ARG A 236 5.41 -15.15 -2.47
C ARG A 236 5.19 -14.44 -1.13
N PHE A 237 4.00 -13.84 -0.92
CA PHE A 237 3.68 -13.23 0.36
C PHE A 237 3.54 -14.27 1.48
N LEU A 238 2.86 -15.38 1.21
CA LEU A 238 2.74 -16.49 2.16
C LEU A 238 4.12 -17.10 2.51
N ASP A 239 5.04 -17.18 1.56
CA ASP A 239 6.43 -17.59 1.82
C ASP A 239 7.16 -16.61 2.77
N CYS A 240 6.84 -15.30 2.72
CA CYS A 240 7.44 -14.29 3.58
C CYS A 240 6.84 -14.23 4.98
N VAL A 241 5.51 -14.33 5.11
CA VAL A 241 4.80 -14.03 6.37
C VAL A 241 3.84 -15.13 6.82
N GLY A 242 3.79 -16.25 6.09
CA GLY A 242 2.85 -17.35 6.38
C GLY A 242 1.39 -16.88 6.35
N ASP A 243 0.57 -17.43 7.24
CA ASP A 243 -0.86 -17.12 7.35
C ASP A 243 -1.17 -15.68 7.82
N ASN A 244 -0.15 -14.82 7.94
CA ASN A 244 -0.33 -13.42 8.32
C ASN A 244 -0.45 -12.50 7.10
N PHE A 245 -0.98 -13.02 6.00
CA PHE A 245 -1.28 -12.28 4.79
C PHE A 245 -2.79 -12.24 4.53
N ASN A 246 -3.33 -11.04 4.23
CA ASN A 246 -4.75 -10.82 3.96
C ASN A 246 -4.99 -9.98 2.71
N LEU A 247 -6.15 -10.21 2.11
CA LEU A 247 -6.67 -9.40 1.00
C LEU A 247 -7.52 -8.26 1.58
N GLU A 248 -7.13 -7.02 1.31
CA GLU A 248 -7.83 -5.84 1.82
C GLU A 248 -8.96 -5.42 0.88
N LEU A 249 -10.17 -5.31 1.42
CA LEU A 249 -11.32 -4.74 0.71
C LEU A 249 -11.56 -3.31 1.19
N GLN A 250 -11.77 -2.40 0.25
CA GLN A 250 -12.14 -1.03 0.55
C GLN A 250 -13.52 -0.70 -0.01
N PHE A 251 -14.35 -0.03 0.78
CA PHE A 251 -15.73 0.31 0.43
C PHE A 251 -15.85 1.81 0.19
N ASN A 252 -15.43 2.25 -0.97
CA ASN A 252 -15.58 3.61 -1.46
C ASN A 252 -16.43 3.65 -2.74
N LYS A 253 -16.71 4.84 -3.27
CA LYS A 253 -17.56 5.04 -4.47
C LYS A 253 -16.75 5.10 -5.77
N ILE A 254 -15.56 4.49 -5.82
CA ILE A 254 -14.68 4.48 -6.98
C ILE A 254 -14.93 3.19 -7.77
N ASP A 255 -15.32 3.29 -9.03
CA ASP A 255 -15.64 2.11 -9.86
C ASP A 255 -14.49 1.11 -9.95
N LYS A 256 -13.26 1.59 -10.08
CA LYS A 256 -12.06 0.73 -10.07
C LYS A 256 -11.93 -0.10 -8.79
N GLN A 257 -12.36 0.44 -7.65
CA GLN A 257 -12.34 -0.30 -6.38
C GLN A 257 -13.35 -1.44 -6.38
N HIS A 258 -14.51 -1.26 -6.97
CA HIS A 258 -15.50 -2.33 -7.11
C HIS A 258 -14.94 -3.48 -7.96
N VAL A 259 -14.29 -3.16 -9.09
CA VAL A 259 -13.60 -4.17 -9.92
C VAL A 259 -12.55 -4.92 -9.11
N VAL A 260 -11.69 -4.21 -8.37
CA VAL A 260 -10.65 -4.83 -7.55
C VAL A 260 -11.28 -5.73 -6.47
N ASN A 261 -12.29 -5.25 -5.76
CA ASN A 261 -12.97 -6.03 -4.72
C ASN A 261 -13.56 -7.34 -5.28
N ASP A 262 -14.18 -7.31 -6.46
CA ASP A 262 -14.74 -8.50 -7.09
C ASP A 262 -13.66 -9.57 -7.36
N TYR A 263 -12.51 -9.16 -7.86
CA TYR A 263 -11.38 -10.07 -8.10
C TYR A 263 -10.78 -10.59 -6.78
N LEU A 264 -10.66 -9.77 -5.75
CA LEU A 264 -10.13 -10.18 -4.45
C LEU A 264 -11.08 -11.15 -3.73
N ILE A 265 -12.40 -10.92 -3.81
CA ILE A 265 -13.41 -11.84 -3.24
C ILE A 265 -13.34 -13.20 -3.95
N GLU A 266 -13.18 -13.22 -5.27
CA GLU A 266 -12.99 -14.47 -6.00
C GLU A 266 -11.67 -15.14 -5.62
N HIS A 267 -10.59 -14.37 -5.52
CA HIS A 267 -9.27 -14.88 -5.12
C HIS A 267 -9.30 -15.50 -3.71
N HIS A 268 -10.00 -14.87 -2.78
CA HIS A 268 -10.30 -15.45 -1.46
C HIS A 268 -10.98 -16.83 -1.58
N LYS A 269 -12.02 -16.94 -2.43
CA LYS A 269 -12.74 -18.21 -2.62
C LYS A 269 -11.87 -19.31 -3.23
N LEU A 270 -10.91 -18.93 -4.08
CA LEU A 270 -9.98 -19.86 -4.72
C LEU A 270 -8.84 -20.31 -3.80
N THR A 271 -8.35 -19.43 -2.95
CA THR A 271 -7.10 -19.67 -2.19
C THR A 271 -7.33 -19.86 -0.68
N GLY A 272 -8.47 -19.41 -0.16
CA GLY A 272 -8.72 -19.38 1.30
C GLY A 272 -8.01 -18.24 2.04
N ILE A 273 -7.24 -17.37 1.35
CA ILE A 273 -6.58 -16.23 1.99
C ILE A 273 -7.65 -15.30 2.56
N PRO A 274 -7.59 -14.93 3.86
CA PRO A 274 -8.66 -14.16 4.48
C PRO A 274 -8.84 -12.76 3.88
N LEU A 275 -10.08 -12.29 3.87
CA LEU A 275 -10.43 -10.89 3.59
C LEU A 275 -10.30 -10.04 4.87
N MET A 276 -9.94 -8.79 4.73
CA MET A 276 -9.99 -7.80 5.81
C MET A 276 -10.63 -6.49 5.34
#